data_2389e73df686f2ee375929f7a59516d4
#
_entry.id   2389e73df686f2ee375929f7a59516d4
#
_cell.length_a   1.000
_cell.length_b   1.000
_cell.length_c   1.000
_cell.angle_alpha   90.00
_cell.angle_beta   90.00
_cell.angle_gamma   90.00
#
_symmetry.space_group_name_H-M   'P 1'
#
loop_
_entity.id
_entity.type
_entity.pdbx_description
1 polymer ?
#
loop_
_entity_poly.entity_id
_entity_poly.type
_entity_poly.pdbx_seq_one_letter_code
_entity_poly.pdbx_strand_id
1 'polypeptide(L)'
;ALRIRVITRDAVIPSVLVGSMILLGGPSSVLPFIVFLGSSSALTKIGVEKKEELGTAEDVRGRNWKQVLAVGLVPSTLALLAGMAYFVHDAPMYQLLSTAAVTGIAYSNADTWASELGVLSKSRPRLITKPWMAVDPGVSGGVTLLGELSSFLGSSAIALTYLGIQYLLKFLGFIGSVNVLFVIVVLILGYLGEVLDSVFGALLQPKYRCPRCGVMTDREVHICGERTVRIMGNYDLENEDVNLLVSAMIAAISVITLLLLMGPHVVIPDL
;
A
#
# COMPACT_ATOMS: atom_id res chain seq x y z
N ALA A 1 -2.82 9.19 -18.15
CA ALA A 1 -3.51 8.31 -17.19
C ALA A 1 -4.87 7.85 -17.74
N LEU A 2 -5.81 8.77 -18.07
CA LEU A 2 -7.14 8.39 -18.58
C LEU A 2 -7.09 7.58 -19.89
N ARG A 3 -6.23 7.94 -20.84
CA ARG A 3 -6.10 7.22 -22.13
C ARG A 3 -5.60 5.77 -21.95
N ILE A 4 -4.76 5.53 -20.97
CA ILE A 4 -4.21 4.19 -20.68
C ILE A 4 -4.98 3.48 -19.55
N ARG A 5 -6.13 4.02 -19.14
CA ARG A 5 -7.04 3.48 -18.14
C ARG A 5 -6.37 3.18 -16.78
N VAL A 6 -5.46 4.05 -16.33
CA VAL A 6 -4.84 3.92 -15.00
C VAL A 6 -5.78 4.44 -13.90
N ILE A 7 -6.58 5.46 -14.23
CA ILE A 7 -7.58 6.06 -13.32
C ILE A 7 -8.90 6.30 -14.05
N THR A 8 -9.98 6.29 -13.32
CA THR A 8 -11.32 6.68 -13.78
C THR A 8 -11.49 8.20 -13.81
N ARG A 9 -12.57 8.72 -14.37
CA ARG A 9 -12.80 10.17 -14.48
C ARG A 9 -12.99 10.84 -13.11
N ASP A 10 -13.66 10.18 -12.20
CA ASP A 10 -13.90 10.65 -10.83
C ASP A 10 -12.62 10.69 -9.98
N ALA A 11 -11.62 9.90 -10.33
CA ALA A 11 -10.33 9.87 -9.66
C ALA A 11 -9.35 10.99 -10.10
N VAL A 12 -9.67 11.79 -11.11
CA VAL A 12 -8.75 12.82 -11.64
C VAL A 12 -8.40 13.86 -10.58
N ILE A 13 -9.41 14.43 -9.93
CA ILE A 13 -9.17 15.47 -8.88
C ILE A 13 -8.39 14.90 -7.71
N PRO A 14 -8.78 13.77 -7.08
CA PRO A 14 -7.98 13.14 -6.03
C PRO A 14 -6.55 12.81 -6.46
N SER A 15 -6.34 12.31 -7.68
CA SER A 15 -4.99 11.99 -8.18
C SER A 15 -4.12 13.24 -8.34
N VAL A 16 -4.70 14.36 -8.81
CA VAL A 16 -3.97 15.64 -8.91
C VAL A 16 -3.61 16.13 -7.51
N LEU A 17 -4.54 16.06 -6.56
CA LEU A 17 -4.30 16.49 -5.18
C LEU A 17 -3.19 15.68 -4.53
N VAL A 18 -3.31 14.35 -4.53
CA VAL A 18 -2.28 13.44 -3.99
C VAL A 18 -0.93 13.66 -4.67
N GLY A 19 -0.91 13.71 -6.00
CA GLY A 19 0.32 13.93 -6.77
C GLY A 19 0.99 15.27 -6.46
N SER A 20 0.21 16.34 -6.30
CA SER A 20 0.72 17.68 -5.94
C SER A 20 1.32 17.68 -4.52
N MET A 21 0.67 17.05 -3.56
CA MET A 21 1.18 16.93 -2.20
C MET A 21 2.49 16.13 -2.15
N ILE A 22 2.57 15.01 -2.88
CA ILE A 22 3.80 14.21 -3.03
C ILE A 22 4.92 15.04 -3.66
N LEU A 23 4.62 15.82 -4.72
CA LEU A 23 5.59 16.67 -5.39
C LEU A 23 6.19 17.73 -4.45
N LEU A 24 5.35 18.32 -3.62
CA LEU A 24 5.78 19.29 -2.60
C LEU A 24 6.66 18.65 -1.51
N GLY A 25 6.54 17.34 -1.28
CA GLY A 25 7.42 16.57 -0.39
C GLY A 25 8.84 16.36 -0.88
N GLY A 26 9.11 16.75 -2.14
CA GLY A 26 10.45 16.69 -2.74
C GLY A 26 10.85 15.29 -3.24
N PRO A 27 12.10 15.18 -3.76
CA PRO A 27 12.59 13.99 -4.45
C PRO A 27 12.49 12.69 -3.63
N SER A 28 12.64 12.77 -2.31
CA SER A 28 12.55 11.62 -1.40
C SER A 28 11.20 10.91 -1.45
N SER A 29 10.13 11.64 -1.73
CA SER A 29 8.77 11.09 -1.86
C SER A 29 8.37 10.85 -3.32
N VAL A 30 8.78 11.72 -4.24
CA VAL A 30 8.38 11.71 -5.65
C VAL A 30 8.86 10.44 -6.37
N LEU A 31 10.14 10.09 -6.24
CA LEU A 31 10.69 8.94 -6.96
C LEU A 31 10.11 7.60 -6.48
N PRO A 32 9.99 7.32 -5.15
CA PRO A 32 9.26 6.15 -4.67
C PRO A 32 7.82 6.10 -5.17
N PHE A 33 7.12 7.23 -5.22
CA PHE A 33 5.75 7.30 -5.73
C PHE A 33 5.64 7.00 -7.22
N ILE A 34 6.60 7.48 -8.04
CA ILE A 34 6.66 7.15 -9.48
C ILE A 34 6.89 5.64 -9.66
N VAL A 35 7.78 5.03 -8.87
CA VAL A 35 8.02 3.58 -8.91
C VAL A 35 6.75 2.82 -8.53
N PHE A 36 6.05 3.24 -7.48
CA PHE A 36 4.75 2.67 -7.11
C PHE A 36 3.75 2.74 -8.25
N LEU A 37 3.50 3.91 -8.81
CA LEU A 37 2.52 4.07 -9.90
C LEU A 37 2.90 3.26 -11.14
N GLY A 38 4.18 3.29 -11.53
CA GLY A 38 4.67 2.58 -12.72
C GLY A 38 4.60 1.07 -12.56
N SER A 39 5.15 0.54 -11.46
CA SER A 39 5.18 -0.90 -11.21
C SER A 39 3.78 -1.47 -11.00
N SER A 40 2.95 -0.83 -10.18
CA SER A 40 1.58 -1.24 -9.94
C SER A 40 0.76 -1.26 -11.24
N SER A 41 0.85 -0.19 -12.05
CA SER A 41 0.15 -0.14 -13.35
C SER A 41 0.64 -1.18 -14.35
N ALA A 42 1.91 -1.59 -14.27
CA ALA A 42 2.44 -2.67 -15.08
C ALA A 42 1.90 -4.03 -14.63
N LEU A 43 1.89 -4.30 -13.32
CA LEU A 43 1.42 -5.56 -12.75
C LEU A 43 -0.08 -5.78 -12.94
N THR A 44 -0.89 -4.73 -12.89
CA THR A 44 -2.33 -4.82 -13.18
C THR A 44 -2.60 -5.40 -14.57
N LYS A 45 -1.69 -5.18 -15.54
CA LYS A 45 -1.83 -5.70 -16.91
C LYS A 45 -1.32 -7.14 -17.10
N ILE A 46 -0.60 -7.68 -16.11
CA ILE A 46 -0.10 -9.06 -16.18
C ILE A 46 -1.23 -10.04 -15.85
N GLY A 47 -1.47 -11.02 -16.73
CA GLY A 47 -2.44 -12.08 -16.54
C GLY A 47 -3.90 -11.61 -16.51
N VAL A 48 -4.23 -10.53 -17.24
CA VAL A 48 -5.57 -9.94 -17.29
C VAL A 48 -6.64 -10.98 -17.59
N GLU A 49 -6.44 -11.85 -18.58
CA GLU A 49 -7.41 -12.90 -18.94
C GLU A 49 -7.77 -13.77 -17.75
N LYS A 50 -6.76 -14.23 -17.01
CA LYS A 50 -6.99 -15.04 -15.79
C LYS A 50 -7.67 -14.24 -14.68
N LYS A 51 -7.32 -12.97 -14.49
CA LYS A 51 -7.96 -12.08 -13.51
C LYS A 51 -9.42 -11.82 -13.87
N GLU A 52 -9.75 -11.68 -15.15
CA GLU A 52 -11.12 -11.53 -15.64
C GLU A 52 -11.93 -12.82 -15.41
N GLU A 53 -11.38 -14.01 -15.71
CA GLU A 53 -12.00 -15.30 -15.43
C GLU A 53 -12.30 -15.49 -13.94
N LEU A 54 -11.40 -15.03 -13.06
CA LEU A 54 -11.56 -15.07 -11.61
C LEU A 54 -12.43 -13.92 -11.08
N GLY A 55 -12.77 -12.93 -11.93
CA GLY A 55 -13.50 -11.72 -11.58
C GLY A 55 -12.73 -10.78 -10.64
N THR A 56 -11.41 -10.85 -10.63
CA THR A 56 -10.52 -10.01 -9.81
C THR A 56 -9.86 -8.88 -10.61
N ALA A 57 -10.39 -8.55 -11.78
CA ALA A 57 -9.85 -7.57 -12.72
C ALA A 57 -10.42 -6.15 -12.53
N GLU A 58 -10.81 -5.77 -11.33
CA GLU A 58 -11.44 -4.46 -11.07
C GLU A 58 -10.54 -3.30 -11.47
N ASP A 59 -9.26 -3.34 -11.11
CA ASP A 59 -8.28 -2.30 -11.39
C ASP A 59 -7.91 -2.17 -12.87
N VAL A 60 -8.22 -3.15 -13.71
CA VAL A 60 -8.01 -3.08 -15.17
C VAL A 60 -8.82 -1.93 -15.82
N ARG A 61 -9.96 -1.55 -15.21
CA ARG A 61 -10.79 -0.42 -15.66
C ARG A 61 -10.28 0.93 -15.18
N GLY A 62 -9.25 0.95 -14.34
CA GLY A 62 -8.66 2.13 -13.71
C GLY A 62 -9.17 2.34 -12.29
N ARG A 63 -8.29 2.85 -11.44
CA ARG A 63 -8.59 3.12 -10.02
C ARG A 63 -9.57 4.27 -9.87
N ASN A 64 -10.58 4.08 -9.02
CA ASN A 64 -11.56 5.09 -8.67
C ASN A 64 -11.04 6.07 -7.59
N TRP A 65 -11.83 7.08 -7.26
CA TRP A 65 -11.44 8.10 -6.30
C TRP A 65 -11.21 7.56 -4.88
N LYS A 66 -12.02 6.57 -4.43
CA LYS A 66 -11.85 5.95 -3.11
C LYS A 66 -10.51 5.23 -3.02
N GLN A 67 -10.18 4.43 -4.04
CA GLN A 67 -8.91 3.71 -4.14
C GLN A 67 -7.71 4.66 -4.13
N VAL A 68 -7.79 5.78 -4.86
CA VAL A 68 -6.71 6.79 -4.87
C VAL A 68 -6.52 7.41 -3.49
N LEU A 69 -7.60 7.77 -2.80
CA LEU A 69 -7.50 8.35 -1.46
C LEU A 69 -7.08 7.32 -0.40
N ALA A 70 -7.58 6.09 -0.47
CA ALA A 70 -7.23 5.03 0.49
C ALA A 70 -5.72 4.79 0.57
N VAL A 71 -5.05 4.73 -0.57
CA VAL A 71 -3.60 4.46 -0.63
C VAL A 71 -2.73 5.73 -0.64
N GLY A 72 -3.30 6.87 -1.05
CA GLY A 72 -2.54 8.10 -1.31
C GLY A 72 -2.67 9.18 -0.25
N LEU A 73 -3.79 9.26 0.50
CA LEU A 73 -4.08 10.39 1.38
C LEU A 73 -3.04 10.54 2.51
N VAL A 74 -2.77 9.45 3.23
CA VAL A 74 -1.84 9.48 4.38
C VAL A 74 -0.41 9.77 3.93
N PRO A 75 0.19 9.02 2.98
CA PRO A 75 1.56 9.27 2.55
C PRO A 75 1.73 10.64 1.89
N SER A 76 0.74 11.14 1.14
CA SER A 76 0.84 12.47 0.53
C SER A 76 0.75 13.60 1.58
N THR A 77 -0.08 13.43 2.62
CA THR A 77 -0.14 14.39 3.73
C THR A 77 1.20 14.47 4.46
N LEU A 78 1.82 13.32 4.77
CA LEU A 78 3.16 13.28 5.39
C LEU A 78 4.22 13.88 4.47
N ALA A 79 4.15 13.62 3.16
CA ALA A 79 5.06 14.21 2.20
C ALA A 79 4.93 15.75 2.15
N LEU A 80 3.70 16.27 2.13
CA LEU A 80 3.45 17.71 2.20
C LEU A 80 4.04 18.34 3.48
N LEU A 81 3.80 17.71 4.63
CA LEU A 81 4.34 18.16 5.91
C LEU A 81 5.89 18.10 5.92
N ALA A 82 6.48 17.08 5.29
CA ALA A 82 7.94 17.01 5.09
C ALA A 82 8.44 18.20 4.25
N GLY A 83 7.76 18.53 3.14
CA GLY A 83 8.09 19.69 2.34
C GLY A 83 8.03 21.00 3.15
N MET A 84 7.02 21.15 4.01
CA MET A 84 6.92 22.32 4.91
C MET A 84 8.08 22.36 5.90
N ALA A 85 8.46 21.24 6.51
CA ALA A 85 9.63 21.15 7.40
C ALA A 85 10.92 21.53 6.68
N TYR A 86 11.08 21.14 5.41
CA TYR A 86 12.21 21.56 4.58
C TYR A 86 12.28 23.08 4.40
N PHE A 87 11.14 23.74 4.13
CA PHE A 87 11.07 25.19 3.95
C PHE A 87 11.43 25.99 5.22
N VAL A 88 11.14 25.45 6.40
CA VAL A 88 11.53 26.07 7.69
C VAL A 88 12.90 25.61 8.18
N HIS A 89 13.66 24.90 7.33
CA HIS A 89 15.01 24.38 7.61
C HIS A 89 15.08 23.37 8.78
N ASP A 90 14.00 22.69 9.10
CA ASP A 90 13.95 21.60 10.09
C ASP A 90 14.34 20.27 9.44
N ALA A 91 15.62 20.02 9.31
CA ALA A 91 16.15 18.82 8.67
C ALA A 91 15.74 17.51 9.39
N PRO A 92 15.75 17.41 10.73
CA PRO A 92 15.25 16.24 11.45
C PRO A 92 13.78 15.94 11.16
N MET A 93 12.90 16.94 11.23
CA MET A 93 11.47 16.78 10.95
C MET A 93 11.23 16.42 9.49
N TYR A 94 11.97 17.03 8.54
CA TYR A 94 11.93 16.63 7.13
C TYR A 94 12.27 15.15 6.97
N GLN A 95 13.35 14.68 7.58
CA GLN A 95 13.79 13.30 7.47
C GLN A 95 12.78 12.33 8.09
N LEU A 96 12.22 12.65 9.25
CA LEU A 96 11.17 11.90 9.91
C LEU A 96 9.94 11.74 9.02
N LEU A 97 9.37 12.85 8.58
CA LEU A 97 8.11 12.87 7.84
C LEU A 97 8.25 12.31 6.44
N SER A 98 9.37 12.60 5.74
CA SER A 98 9.62 12.03 4.41
C SER A 98 9.81 10.50 4.48
N THR A 99 10.50 9.98 5.50
CA THR A 99 10.64 8.54 5.70
C THR A 99 9.29 7.88 6.01
N ALA A 100 8.47 8.49 6.87
CA ALA A 100 7.14 7.99 7.18
C ALA A 100 6.21 8.01 5.95
N ALA A 101 6.29 9.06 5.10
CA ALA A 101 5.57 9.12 3.84
C ALA A 101 5.97 7.97 2.90
N VAL A 102 7.28 7.73 2.75
CA VAL A 102 7.80 6.64 1.91
C VAL A 102 7.43 5.27 2.48
N THR A 103 7.34 5.12 3.80
CA THR A 103 6.83 3.87 4.43
C THR A 103 5.39 3.59 4.02
N GLY A 104 4.52 4.61 3.99
CA GLY A 104 3.15 4.47 3.48
C GLY A 104 3.11 4.10 2.00
N ILE A 105 3.99 4.69 1.17
CA ILE A 105 4.12 4.31 -0.25
C ILE A 105 4.60 2.87 -0.39
N ALA A 106 5.54 2.42 0.46
CA ALA A 106 6.06 1.06 0.45
C ALA A 106 4.97 0.03 0.81
N TYR A 107 4.14 0.33 1.81
CA TYR A 107 2.95 -0.47 2.13
C TYR A 107 2.00 -0.56 0.93
N SER A 108 1.61 0.57 0.33
CA SER A 108 0.69 0.57 -0.81
C SER A 108 1.23 -0.19 -2.01
N ASN A 109 2.55 -0.16 -2.22
CA ASN A 109 3.20 -0.93 -3.29
C ASN A 109 3.23 -2.43 -2.97
N ALA A 110 3.53 -2.79 -1.72
CA ALA A 110 3.56 -4.16 -1.23
C ALA A 110 2.17 -4.82 -1.38
N ASP A 111 1.12 -4.15 -0.90
CA ASP A 111 -0.27 -4.60 -1.01
C ASP A 111 -0.72 -4.77 -2.47
N THR A 112 -0.43 -3.78 -3.32
CA THR A 112 -0.75 -3.91 -4.76
C THR A 112 0.00 -5.07 -5.41
N TRP A 113 1.29 -5.27 -5.11
CA TRP A 113 2.03 -6.39 -5.70
C TRP A 113 1.52 -7.73 -5.20
N ALA A 114 1.16 -7.82 -3.91
CA ALA A 114 0.56 -9.02 -3.31
C ALA A 114 -0.76 -9.39 -3.99
N SER A 115 -1.67 -8.44 -4.14
CA SER A 115 -3.00 -8.65 -4.73
C SER A 115 -2.91 -8.98 -6.22
N GLU A 116 -2.10 -8.22 -6.98
CA GLU A 116 -1.99 -8.38 -8.45
C GLU A 116 -1.30 -9.68 -8.88
N LEU A 117 -0.28 -10.12 -8.14
CA LEU A 117 0.46 -11.35 -8.45
C LEU A 117 -0.08 -12.55 -7.66
N GLY A 118 -0.58 -12.34 -6.45
CA GLY A 118 -1.12 -13.39 -5.61
C GLY A 118 -2.27 -14.16 -6.25
N VAL A 119 -3.16 -13.47 -6.97
CA VAL A 119 -4.29 -14.10 -7.70
C VAL A 119 -3.84 -14.96 -8.88
N LEU A 120 -2.61 -14.76 -9.38
CA LEU A 120 -2.00 -15.57 -10.44
C LEU A 120 -1.38 -16.86 -9.91
N SER A 121 -1.33 -17.06 -8.59
CA SER A 121 -0.80 -18.28 -7.96
C SER A 121 -1.47 -19.53 -8.50
N LYS A 122 -0.70 -20.62 -8.58
CA LYS A 122 -1.22 -21.96 -8.89
C LYS A 122 -1.86 -22.63 -7.67
N SER A 123 -1.45 -22.22 -6.46
CA SER A 123 -2.03 -22.70 -5.21
C SER A 123 -3.26 -21.88 -4.82
N ARG A 124 -4.26 -22.52 -4.23
CA ARG A 124 -5.40 -21.80 -3.67
C ARG A 124 -4.96 -20.91 -2.51
N PRO A 125 -5.47 -19.67 -2.44
CA PRO A 125 -5.23 -18.81 -1.27
C PRO A 125 -5.75 -19.45 0.02
N ARG A 126 -5.11 -19.10 1.12
CA ARG A 126 -5.53 -19.48 2.46
C ARG A 126 -5.77 -18.25 3.30
N LEU A 127 -6.80 -18.28 4.12
CA LEU A 127 -7.11 -17.16 5.00
C LEU A 127 -5.98 -16.99 6.01
N ILE A 128 -5.36 -15.82 6.06
CA ILE A 128 -4.18 -15.55 6.91
C ILE A 128 -4.45 -15.85 8.39
N THR A 129 -5.67 -15.58 8.87
CA THR A 129 -6.09 -15.85 10.27
C THR A 129 -6.48 -17.31 10.50
N LYS A 130 -6.70 -18.09 9.44
CA LYS A 130 -7.05 -19.52 9.49
C LYS A 130 -6.36 -20.27 8.33
N PRO A 131 -5.04 -20.55 8.44
CA PRO A 131 -4.24 -21.11 7.32
C PRO A 131 -4.70 -22.49 6.81
N TRP A 132 -5.52 -23.18 7.57
CA TRP A 132 -6.15 -24.44 7.14
C TRP A 132 -7.37 -24.23 6.24
N MET A 133 -7.89 -23.01 6.12
CA MET A 133 -9.07 -22.67 5.34
C MET A 133 -8.65 -22.12 3.98
N ALA A 134 -8.97 -22.87 2.92
CA ALA A 134 -8.84 -22.38 1.55
C ALA A 134 -10.01 -21.45 1.21
N VAL A 135 -9.70 -20.38 0.47
CA VAL A 135 -10.67 -19.37 0.01
C VAL A 135 -10.55 -19.17 -1.50
N ASP A 136 -11.49 -18.45 -2.11
CA ASP A 136 -11.40 -18.09 -3.51
C ASP A 136 -10.29 -17.05 -3.76
N PRO A 137 -9.68 -17.04 -4.95
CA PRO A 137 -8.77 -15.95 -5.34
C PRO A 137 -9.47 -14.58 -5.27
N GLY A 138 -8.77 -13.60 -4.69
CA GLY A 138 -9.28 -12.24 -4.50
C GLY A 138 -10.10 -12.04 -3.22
N VAL A 139 -10.24 -13.05 -2.38
CA VAL A 139 -10.85 -12.88 -1.04
C VAL A 139 -9.88 -12.12 -0.14
N SER A 140 -10.36 -11.04 0.47
CA SER A 140 -9.58 -10.21 1.39
C SER A 140 -9.06 -11.02 2.57
N GLY A 141 -7.76 -10.93 2.82
CA GLY A 141 -7.04 -11.76 3.78
C GLY A 141 -6.76 -13.19 3.31
N GLY A 142 -7.02 -13.49 2.04
CA GLY A 142 -6.62 -14.73 1.37
C GLY A 142 -5.21 -14.62 0.82
N VAL A 143 -4.21 -15.22 1.47
CA VAL A 143 -2.80 -15.11 1.13
C VAL A 143 -2.28 -16.32 0.37
N THR A 144 -1.28 -16.10 -0.48
CA THR A 144 -0.52 -17.14 -1.18
C THR A 144 0.96 -16.87 -1.03
N LEU A 145 1.81 -17.89 -1.14
CA LEU A 145 3.27 -17.70 -1.08
C LEU A 145 3.75 -16.74 -2.18
N LEU A 146 3.14 -16.79 -3.37
CA LEU A 146 3.47 -15.88 -4.45
C LEU A 146 3.10 -14.43 -4.09
N GLY A 147 1.93 -14.22 -3.47
CA GLY A 147 1.50 -12.91 -2.97
C GLY A 147 2.47 -12.36 -1.93
N GLU A 148 2.81 -13.15 -0.90
CA GLU A 148 3.73 -12.74 0.18
C GLU A 148 5.14 -12.39 -0.35
N LEU A 149 5.68 -13.21 -1.25
CA LEU A 149 6.96 -12.90 -1.88
C LEU A 149 6.89 -11.62 -2.72
N SER A 150 5.79 -11.42 -3.42
CA SER A 150 5.56 -10.21 -4.22
C SER A 150 5.43 -8.97 -3.34
N SER A 151 4.73 -9.08 -2.22
CA SER A 151 4.62 -8.04 -1.20
C SER A 151 5.99 -7.61 -0.69
N PHE A 152 6.80 -8.58 -0.24
CA PHE A 152 8.16 -8.31 0.22
C PHE A 152 9.02 -7.64 -0.85
N LEU A 153 8.96 -8.11 -2.10
CA LEU A 153 9.67 -7.49 -3.22
C LEU A 153 9.13 -6.11 -3.55
N GLY A 154 7.83 -5.89 -3.44
CA GLY A 154 7.20 -4.59 -3.63
C GLY A 154 7.67 -3.54 -2.62
N SER A 155 7.68 -3.91 -1.33
CA SER A 155 8.25 -3.06 -0.28
C SER A 155 9.74 -2.81 -0.49
N SER A 156 10.50 -3.86 -0.87
CA SER A 156 11.94 -3.76 -1.17
C SER A 156 12.22 -2.79 -2.32
N ALA A 157 11.42 -2.80 -3.38
CA ALA A 157 11.59 -1.90 -4.52
C ALA A 157 11.48 -0.43 -4.09
N ILE A 158 10.53 -0.10 -3.23
CA ILE A 158 10.37 1.27 -2.69
C ILE A 158 11.53 1.63 -1.75
N ALA A 159 11.91 0.72 -0.84
CA ALA A 159 13.02 0.95 0.10
C ALA A 159 14.36 1.15 -0.63
N LEU A 160 14.64 0.37 -1.68
CA LEU A 160 15.84 0.53 -2.50
C LEU A 160 15.81 1.82 -3.33
N THR A 161 14.64 2.22 -3.84
CA THR A 161 14.48 3.52 -4.52
C THR A 161 14.76 4.65 -3.54
N TYR A 162 14.22 4.57 -2.31
CA TYR A 162 14.47 5.54 -1.26
C TYR A 162 15.96 5.60 -0.90
N LEU A 163 16.63 4.47 -0.75
CA LEU A 163 18.07 4.40 -0.51
C LEU A 163 18.86 5.09 -1.62
N GLY A 164 18.54 4.78 -2.88
CA GLY A 164 19.21 5.39 -4.05
C GLY A 164 19.07 6.90 -4.08
N ILE A 165 17.85 7.45 -3.81
CA ILE A 165 17.67 8.90 -3.77
C ILE A 165 18.37 9.55 -2.59
N GLN A 166 18.44 8.91 -1.41
CA GLN A 166 19.19 9.42 -0.28
C GLN A 166 20.68 9.53 -0.61
N TYR A 167 21.27 8.54 -1.26
CA TYR A 167 22.67 8.62 -1.72
C TYR A 167 22.87 9.71 -2.77
N LEU A 168 21.94 9.88 -3.70
CA LEU A 168 22.00 10.95 -4.70
C LEU A 168 21.93 12.34 -4.04
N LEU A 169 21.01 12.54 -3.10
CA LEU A 169 20.87 13.80 -2.36
C LEU A 169 22.11 14.11 -1.51
N LYS A 170 22.73 13.08 -0.92
CA LYS A 170 24.01 13.22 -0.22
C LYS A 170 25.14 13.63 -1.18
N PHE A 171 25.24 12.97 -2.33
CA PHE A 171 26.25 13.28 -3.36
C PHE A 171 26.12 14.72 -3.87
N LEU A 172 24.89 15.22 -4.01
CA LEU A 172 24.59 16.59 -4.44
C LEU A 172 24.71 17.62 -3.30
N GLY A 173 25.01 17.20 -2.07
CA GLY A 173 25.19 18.09 -0.91
C GLY A 173 23.89 18.58 -0.26
N PHE A 174 22.73 18.02 -0.61
CA PHE A 174 21.45 18.40 0.00
C PHE A 174 21.22 17.78 1.39
N ILE A 175 21.86 16.65 1.69
CA ILE A 175 21.83 16.02 3.01
C ILE A 175 23.22 15.61 3.46
N GLY A 176 23.46 15.61 4.77
CA GLY A 176 24.79 15.31 5.33
C GLY A 176 25.10 13.82 5.40
N SER A 177 24.10 12.98 5.68
CA SER A 177 24.27 11.54 5.89
C SER A 177 23.07 10.73 5.39
N VAL A 178 23.31 9.47 5.06
CA VAL A 178 22.26 8.47 4.75
C VAL A 178 22.05 7.59 5.97
N ASN A 179 20.83 7.54 6.49
CA ASN A 179 20.49 6.66 7.60
C ASN A 179 19.90 5.35 7.07
N VAL A 180 20.72 4.31 7.03
CA VAL A 180 20.31 2.97 6.53
C VAL A 180 19.23 2.35 7.41
N LEU A 181 19.19 2.64 8.73
CA LEU A 181 18.13 2.13 9.60
C LEU A 181 16.75 2.65 9.17
N PHE A 182 16.66 3.88 8.67
CA PHE A 182 15.41 4.43 8.15
C PHE A 182 14.94 3.69 6.90
N VAL A 183 15.88 3.27 6.05
CA VAL A 183 15.55 2.42 4.88
C VAL A 183 15.04 1.05 5.31
N ILE A 184 15.63 0.47 6.36
CA ILE A 184 15.17 -0.80 6.95
C ILE A 184 13.75 -0.63 7.53
N VAL A 185 13.46 0.49 8.19
CA VAL A 185 12.10 0.81 8.67
C VAL A 185 11.11 0.84 7.51
N VAL A 186 11.44 1.51 6.40
CA VAL A 186 10.60 1.54 5.18
C VAL A 186 10.33 0.12 4.67
N LEU A 187 11.36 -0.71 4.55
CA LEU A 187 11.25 -2.09 4.09
C LEU A 187 10.34 -2.93 5.01
N ILE A 188 10.67 -2.94 6.30
CA ILE A 188 9.99 -3.83 7.25
C ILE A 188 8.54 -3.39 7.46
N LEU A 189 8.29 -2.10 7.72
CA LEU A 189 6.94 -1.61 7.97
C LEU A 189 6.10 -1.58 6.70
N GLY A 190 6.69 -1.37 5.53
CA GLY A 190 5.98 -1.49 4.26
C GLY A 190 5.44 -2.91 4.05
N TYR A 191 6.26 -3.94 4.27
CA TYR A 191 5.83 -5.34 4.19
C TYR A 191 4.82 -5.70 5.31
N LEU A 192 5.09 -5.32 6.56
CA LEU A 192 4.18 -5.58 7.68
C LEU A 192 2.83 -4.88 7.51
N GLY A 193 2.79 -3.76 6.80
CA GLY A 193 1.54 -3.07 6.45
C GLY A 193 0.63 -3.96 5.61
N GLU A 194 1.15 -4.63 4.59
CA GLU A 194 0.38 -5.58 3.79
C GLU A 194 -0.11 -6.77 4.63
N VAL A 195 0.75 -7.33 5.50
CA VAL A 195 0.35 -8.40 6.42
C VAL A 195 -0.80 -7.96 7.33
N LEU A 196 -0.76 -6.72 7.87
CA LEU A 196 -1.84 -6.15 8.68
C LEU A 196 -3.11 -5.93 7.85
N ASP A 197 -2.98 -5.49 6.60
CA ASP A 197 -4.10 -5.35 5.68
C ASP A 197 -4.80 -6.69 5.46
N SER A 198 -4.04 -7.73 5.13
CA SER A 198 -4.54 -9.09 5.02
C SER A 198 -5.22 -9.60 6.29
N VAL A 199 -4.68 -9.29 7.49
CA VAL A 199 -5.30 -9.67 8.77
C VAL A 199 -6.62 -8.92 8.97
N PHE A 200 -6.65 -7.61 8.75
CA PHE A 200 -7.87 -6.82 8.92
C PHE A 200 -8.90 -7.14 7.84
N GLY A 201 -8.48 -7.36 6.60
CA GLY A 201 -9.35 -7.87 5.53
C GLY A 201 -10.02 -9.19 5.91
N ALA A 202 -9.26 -10.11 6.52
CA ALA A 202 -9.80 -11.39 6.98
C ALA A 202 -10.78 -11.26 8.16
N LEU A 203 -10.57 -10.28 9.05
CA LEU A 203 -11.35 -10.14 10.30
C LEU A 203 -12.53 -9.20 10.16
N LEU A 204 -12.38 -8.11 9.41
CA LEU A 204 -13.32 -6.98 9.43
C LEU A 204 -14.24 -6.96 8.21
N GLN A 205 -13.73 -7.30 7.01
CA GLN A 205 -14.51 -7.24 5.79
C GLN A 205 -15.55 -8.38 5.70
N PRO A 206 -16.71 -8.16 5.04
CA PRO A 206 -17.75 -9.16 4.93
C PRO A 206 -17.26 -10.37 4.17
N LYS A 207 -17.58 -11.57 4.69
CA LYS A 207 -17.30 -12.86 4.06
C LYS A 207 -18.58 -13.64 3.88
N TYR A 208 -18.67 -14.29 2.74
CA TYR A 208 -19.83 -15.07 2.33
C TYR A 208 -19.40 -16.50 2.03
N ARG A 209 -20.33 -17.43 2.08
CA ARG A 209 -20.15 -18.81 1.64
C ARG A 209 -21.11 -19.12 0.51
N CYS A 210 -20.60 -19.67 -0.57
CA CYS A 210 -21.42 -20.20 -1.64
C CYS A 210 -22.05 -21.54 -1.20
N PRO A 211 -23.40 -21.68 -1.15
CA PRO A 211 -24.04 -22.94 -0.75
C PRO A 211 -23.83 -24.07 -1.75
N ARG A 212 -23.65 -23.74 -3.03
CA ARG A 212 -23.40 -24.72 -4.11
C ARG A 212 -21.95 -25.21 -4.13
N CYS A 213 -20.96 -24.30 -4.02
CA CYS A 213 -19.54 -24.64 -4.15
C CYS A 213 -18.87 -24.90 -2.80
N GLY A 214 -19.47 -24.50 -1.67
CA GLY A 214 -18.93 -24.65 -0.32
C GLY A 214 -17.77 -23.71 0.02
N VAL A 215 -17.31 -22.88 -0.93
CA VAL A 215 -16.13 -22.00 -0.78
C VAL A 215 -16.49 -20.65 -0.17
N MET A 216 -15.49 -20.02 0.45
CA MET A 216 -15.60 -18.66 0.98
C MET A 216 -15.22 -17.64 -0.10
N THR A 217 -16.01 -16.57 -0.20
CA THR A 217 -15.86 -15.47 -1.17
C THR A 217 -16.26 -14.14 -0.53
N ASP A 218 -15.83 -13.01 -1.08
CA ASP A 218 -16.27 -11.67 -0.67
C ASP A 218 -17.50 -11.19 -1.48
N ARG A 219 -18.08 -12.04 -2.34
CA ARG A 219 -19.17 -11.68 -3.25
C ARG A 219 -20.51 -12.16 -2.75
N GLU A 220 -21.54 -11.32 -2.89
CA GLU A 220 -22.94 -11.67 -2.63
C GLU A 220 -23.50 -12.66 -3.67
N VAL A 221 -22.97 -12.63 -4.90
CA VAL A 221 -23.25 -13.62 -5.95
C VAL A 221 -21.93 -14.24 -6.39
N HIS A 222 -21.80 -15.54 -6.17
CA HIS A 222 -20.60 -16.28 -6.54
C HIS A 222 -20.47 -16.40 -8.07
N ILE A 223 -19.25 -16.63 -8.57
CA ILE A 223 -18.98 -16.79 -10.03
C ILE A 223 -19.80 -17.91 -10.69
N CYS A 224 -20.28 -18.90 -9.93
CA CYS A 224 -21.19 -19.94 -10.42
C CYS A 224 -22.65 -19.48 -10.58
N GLY A 225 -22.96 -18.20 -10.34
CA GLY A 225 -24.30 -17.60 -10.43
C GLY A 225 -25.18 -17.80 -9.18
N GLU A 226 -24.72 -18.50 -8.15
CA GLU A 226 -25.48 -18.76 -6.93
C GLU A 226 -25.37 -17.61 -5.93
N ARG A 227 -26.48 -17.24 -5.28
CA ARG A 227 -26.46 -16.29 -4.16
C ARG A 227 -25.74 -16.90 -2.97
N THR A 228 -24.84 -16.14 -2.38
CA THR A 228 -24.04 -16.57 -1.23
C THR A 228 -24.73 -16.24 0.08
N VAL A 229 -24.32 -16.92 1.14
CA VAL A 229 -24.79 -16.66 2.51
C VAL A 229 -23.65 -16.03 3.28
N ARG A 230 -23.92 -14.88 3.90
CA ARG A 230 -22.95 -14.20 4.75
C ARG A 230 -22.62 -15.03 5.98
N ILE A 231 -21.35 -15.09 6.33
CA ILE A 231 -20.85 -15.90 7.45
C ILE A 231 -20.08 -15.08 8.50
N MET A 232 -19.47 -13.93 8.14
CA MET A 232 -18.70 -13.09 9.05
C MET A 232 -18.42 -11.70 8.47
N GLY A 233 -17.82 -10.82 9.28
CA GLY A 233 -17.37 -9.49 8.90
C GLY A 233 -18.44 -8.38 9.07
N ASN A 234 -18.05 -7.12 8.86
CA ASN A 234 -18.94 -5.95 8.92
C ASN A 234 -19.39 -5.55 7.51
N TYR A 235 -20.67 -5.22 7.30
CA TYR A 235 -21.23 -4.84 6.00
C TYR A 235 -20.66 -3.55 5.42
N ASP A 236 -20.33 -2.61 6.30
CA ASP A 236 -20.02 -1.24 5.91
C ASP A 236 -18.53 -1.02 5.66
N LEU A 237 -17.68 -2.07 5.77
CA LEU A 237 -16.25 -1.95 5.56
C LEU A 237 -15.84 -2.50 4.18
N GLU A 238 -15.54 -1.56 3.30
CA GLU A 238 -14.95 -1.83 1.99
C GLU A 238 -13.42 -2.04 2.10
N ASN A 239 -12.79 -2.51 1.04
CA ASN A 239 -11.34 -2.70 0.99
C ASN A 239 -10.59 -1.37 1.19
N GLU A 240 -11.12 -0.30 0.63
CA GLU A 240 -10.57 1.05 0.72
C GLU A 240 -10.54 1.59 2.16
N ASP A 241 -11.52 1.21 2.99
CA ASP A 241 -11.55 1.60 4.41
C ASP A 241 -10.45 0.91 5.20
N VAL A 242 -10.21 -0.38 4.91
CA VAL A 242 -9.11 -1.15 5.53
C VAL A 242 -7.78 -0.58 5.09
N ASN A 243 -7.59 -0.33 3.80
CA ASN A 243 -6.35 0.25 3.26
C ASN A 243 -6.04 1.62 3.89
N LEU A 244 -7.04 2.49 4.06
CA LEU A 244 -6.87 3.78 4.70
C LEU A 244 -6.50 3.64 6.19
N LEU A 245 -7.18 2.75 6.91
CA LEU A 245 -6.89 2.45 8.31
C LEU A 245 -5.46 1.95 8.49
N VAL A 246 -5.06 0.96 7.70
CA VAL A 246 -3.70 0.39 7.76
C VAL A 246 -2.65 1.42 7.36
N SER A 247 -2.92 2.23 6.33
CA SER A 247 -2.03 3.33 5.94
C SER A 247 -1.78 4.30 7.11
N ALA A 248 -2.85 4.69 7.83
CA ALA A 248 -2.73 5.55 9.01
C ALA A 248 -1.97 4.87 10.17
N MET A 249 -2.23 3.58 10.41
CA MET A 249 -1.53 2.82 11.45
C MET A 249 -0.04 2.68 11.16
N ILE A 250 0.32 2.31 9.94
CA ILE A 250 1.72 2.16 9.52
C ILE A 250 2.45 3.50 9.56
N ALA A 251 1.79 4.58 9.17
CA ALA A 251 2.33 5.93 9.31
C ALA A 251 2.63 6.28 10.78
N ALA A 252 1.69 6.03 11.68
CA ALA A 252 1.88 6.27 13.12
C ALA A 252 3.01 5.41 13.71
N ILE A 253 3.02 4.10 13.40
CA ILE A 253 4.08 3.17 13.83
C ILE A 253 5.44 3.63 13.28
N SER A 254 5.50 4.05 12.02
CA SER A 254 6.71 4.56 11.40
C SER A 254 7.23 5.80 12.12
N VAL A 255 6.36 6.79 12.37
CA VAL A 255 6.73 8.02 13.10
C VAL A 255 7.27 7.67 14.50
N ILE A 256 6.56 6.82 15.26
CA ILE A 256 7.00 6.42 16.61
C ILE A 256 8.37 5.72 16.54
N THR A 257 8.52 4.75 15.63
CA THR A 257 9.79 4.00 15.47
C THR A 257 10.94 4.93 15.10
N LEU A 258 10.72 5.86 14.18
CA LEU A 258 11.74 6.82 13.75
C LEU A 258 12.12 7.79 14.88
N LEU A 259 11.15 8.29 15.65
CA LEU A 259 11.42 9.13 16.83
C LEU A 259 12.28 8.39 17.86
N LEU A 260 12.00 7.12 18.12
CA LEU A 260 12.82 6.31 19.03
C LEU A 260 14.24 6.09 18.51
N LEU A 261 14.43 5.93 17.20
CA LEU A 261 15.72 5.77 16.56
C LEU A 261 16.52 7.08 16.50
N MET A 262 15.85 8.23 16.39
CA MET A 262 16.50 9.55 16.38
C MET A 262 17.00 9.97 17.77
N GLY A 263 16.40 9.46 18.84
CA GLY A 263 16.75 9.80 20.23
C GLY A 263 16.25 11.19 20.67
N PRO A 264 16.33 11.49 21.98
CA PRO A 264 15.74 12.71 22.55
C PRO A 264 16.41 14.01 22.12
N HIS A 265 17.67 13.99 21.66
CA HIS A 265 18.42 15.20 21.29
C HIS A 265 18.00 15.82 19.96
N VAL A 266 17.17 15.16 19.18
CA VAL A 266 16.73 15.65 17.85
C VAL A 266 15.35 16.32 17.92
N VAL A 267 14.58 16.04 18.95
CA VAL A 267 13.16 16.49 19.08
C VAL A 267 13.04 17.81 19.83
N ILE A 268 14.04 18.19 20.62
CA ILE A 268 14.05 19.45 21.36
C ILE A 268 15.37 20.15 21.03
N PRO A 269 15.37 21.14 20.12
CA PRO A 269 16.50 22.07 20.06
C PRO A 269 16.57 22.75 21.43
N ASP A 270 17.76 22.78 22.01
CA ASP A 270 18.03 23.47 23.28
C ASP A 270 17.38 24.86 23.23
N LEU A 271 16.40 25.09 24.13
CA LEU A 271 15.77 26.37 24.38
C LEU A 271 16.77 27.36 24.95
#